data_637a8dc7c57d9c33b4e226fad481ad2d
#
_entry.id   637a8dc7c57d9c33b4e226fad481ad2d
#
_cell.length_a   1.000
_cell.length_b   1.000
_cell.length_c   1.000
_cell.angle_alpha   90.00
_cell.angle_beta   90.00
_cell.angle_gamma   90.00
#
_symmetry.space_group_name_H-M   'P 1'
#
loop_
_entity.id
_entity.type
_entity.pdbx_description
1 polymer ?
#
loop_
_entity_poly.entity_id
_entity_poly.type
_entity_poly.pdbx_seq_one_letter_code
_entity_poly.pdbx_strand_id
1 'polypeptide(L)'
;AEQSAWRPHHVLHYMQSIDYFPTLVVDVSRTWKIRNEAVKAYTSQVFNPTYTPSANEPETFISNPAFMEWHDARAKSYGYRIGATFGEPFLYHQGPIGTNDLVSMLRKERPFR
;
A
#
# COMPACT_ATOMS: atom_id res chain seq x y z
N ALA A 1 21.12 23.30 18.14
CA ALA A 1 19.75 23.54 18.58
C ALA A 1 19.19 22.30 19.25
N GLU A 2 18.71 22.43 20.45
CA GLU A 2 18.03 21.32 21.13
C GLU A 2 16.68 21.08 20.47
N GLN A 3 16.49 19.86 19.96
CA GLN A 3 15.20 19.42 19.48
C GLN A 3 14.59 18.46 20.51
N SER A 4 13.35 18.74 20.92
CA SER A 4 12.62 17.81 21.76
C SER A 4 12.26 16.55 20.99
N ALA A 5 12.27 15.40 21.67
CA ALA A 5 11.82 14.15 21.09
C ALA A 5 10.36 14.25 20.66
N TRP A 6 10.07 13.83 19.43
CA TRP A 6 8.72 13.81 18.89
C TRP A 6 8.30 12.38 18.60
N ARG A 7 7.05 12.05 18.92
CA ARG A 7 6.46 10.74 18.65
C ARG A 7 5.30 10.89 17.66
N PRO A 8 5.24 10.06 16.62
CA PRO A 8 4.10 10.04 15.71
C PRO A 8 2.77 9.81 16.44
N HIS A 9 1.74 10.51 16.04
CA HIS A 9 0.39 10.31 16.59
C HIS A 9 -0.21 8.98 16.12
N HIS A 10 0.11 8.58 14.89
CA HIS A 10 -0.38 7.35 14.28
C HIS A 10 0.75 6.62 13.57
N VAL A 11 0.76 5.31 13.68
CA VAL A 11 1.67 4.43 12.94
C VAL A 11 0.83 3.37 12.24
N LEU A 12 0.98 3.29 10.93
CA LEU A 12 0.31 2.29 10.11
C LEU A 12 1.37 1.35 9.52
N HIS A 13 1.07 0.07 9.52
CA HIS A 13 1.91 -0.94 8.88
C HIS A 13 1.33 -1.29 7.52
N TYR A 14 2.15 -1.26 6.50
CA TYR A 14 1.74 -1.68 5.15
C TYR A 14 2.26 -3.09 4.85
N MET A 15 1.60 -3.75 3.90
CA MET A 15 2.04 -5.06 3.43
C MET A 15 3.18 -4.94 2.43
N GLN A 16 4.19 -5.76 2.61
CA GLN A 16 5.23 -5.99 1.59
C GLN A 16 5.01 -7.35 0.93
N SER A 17 5.78 -8.34 1.35
CA SER A 17 5.74 -9.70 0.82
C SER A 17 4.88 -10.67 1.64
N ILE A 18 4.47 -10.27 2.82
CA ILE A 18 3.66 -11.09 3.73
C ILE A 18 2.31 -10.43 3.91
N ASP A 19 1.26 -11.19 3.63
CA ASP A 19 -0.11 -10.75 3.86
C ASP A 19 -0.51 -10.96 5.32
N TYR A 20 -1.30 -10.03 5.82
CA TYR A 20 -1.96 -10.11 7.11
C TYR A 20 -3.38 -9.55 7.00
N PHE A 21 -4.19 -9.72 8.02
CA PHE A 21 -5.54 -9.16 8.02
C PHE A 21 -5.48 -7.65 8.21
N PRO A 22 -5.87 -6.82 7.24
CA PRO A 22 -5.82 -5.38 7.37
C PRO A 22 -6.97 -4.85 8.23
N THR A 23 -6.71 -3.75 8.92
CA THR A 23 -7.73 -3.01 9.67
C THR A 23 -8.18 -1.72 8.96
N LEU A 24 -7.48 -1.35 7.90
CA LEU A 24 -7.75 -0.16 7.11
C LEU A 24 -7.39 -0.44 5.65
N VAL A 25 -8.27 -0.04 4.74
CA VAL A 25 -7.99 -0.03 3.30
C VAL A 25 -8.22 1.38 2.77
N VAL A 26 -7.22 1.93 2.13
CA VAL A 26 -7.30 3.25 1.51
C VAL A 26 -7.59 3.12 0.03
N ASP A 27 -8.58 3.87 -0.47
CA ASP A 27 -8.84 3.96 -1.90
C ASP A 27 -7.70 4.72 -2.60
N VAL A 28 -6.95 4.00 -3.43
CA VAL A 28 -5.81 4.53 -4.19
C VAL A 28 -6.05 4.48 -5.70
N SER A 29 -7.31 4.34 -6.11
CA SER A 29 -7.67 4.18 -7.53
C SER A 29 -7.14 5.33 -8.40
N ARG A 30 -7.16 6.55 -7.89
CA ARG A 30 -6.73 7.75 -8.63
C ARG A 30 -5.21 7.87 -8.77
N THR A 31 -4.46 7.25 -7.91
CA THR A 31 -2.99 7.37 -7.83
C THR A 31 -2.25 6.10 -8.21
N TRP A 32 -2.97 5.00 -8.43
CA TRP A 32 -2.36 3.69 -8.65
C TRP A 32 -1.43 3.67 -9.88
N LYS A 33 -1.86 4.26 -10.98
CA LYS A 33 -1.05 4.34 -12.20
C LYS A 33 0.25 5.11 -11.96
N ILE A 34 0.16 6.28 -11.34
CA ILE A 34 1.32 7.14 -11.04
C ILE A 34 2.28 6.40 -10.11
N ARG A 35 1.74 5.73 -9.10
CA ARG A 35 2.53 4.90 -8.17
C ARG A 35 3.29 3.81 -8.90
N ASN A 36 2.65 3.10 -9.83
CA ASN A 36 3.30 2.03 -10.60
C ASN A 36 4.39 2.58 -11.53
N GLU A 37 4.17 3.72 -12.14
CA GLU A 37 5.20 4.41 -12.94
C GLU A 37 6.40 4.80 -12.08
N ALA A 38 6.17 5.31 -10.88
CA ALA A 38 7.24 5.64 -9.94
C ALA A 38 8.05 4.40 -9.51
N VAL A 39 7.38 3.28 -9.26
CA VAL A 39 8.06 2.01 -8.92
C VAL A 39 8.91 1.50 -10.08
N LYS A 40 8.41 1.58 -11.30
CA LYS A 40 9.15 1.16 -12.51
C LYS A 40 10.38 2.02 -12.79
N ALA A 41 10.45 3.23 -12.24
CA ALA A 41 11.65 4.07 -12.36
C ALA A 41 12.87 3.49 -11.63
N TYR A 42 12.67 2.56 -10.67
CA TYR A 42 13.75 1.79 -10.02
C TYR A 42 14.13 0.58 -10.88
N THR A 43 14.80 0.83 -12.00
CA THR A 43 15.06 -0.16 -13.03
C THR A 43 15.98 -1.31 -12.59
N SER A 44 16.82 -1.09 -11.59
CA SER A 44 17.71 -2.13 -11.03
C SER A 44 17.00 -3.06 -10.04
N GLN A 45 15.83 -2.70 -9.54
CA GLN A 45 15.10 -3.46 -8.51
C GLN A 45 13.81 -4.09 -9.02
N VAL A 46 13.20 -3.51 -10.06
CA VAL A 46 11.91 -3.95 -10.61
C VAL A 46 12.10 -4.39 -12.05
N PHE A 47 11.45 -5.49 -12.42
CA PHE A 47 11.50 -5.98 -13.81
C PHE A 47 11.06 -4.87 -14.78
N ASN A 48 11.94 -4.60 -15.75
CA ASN A 48 11.67 -3.68 -16.85
C ASN A 48 12.19 -4.35 -18.14
N PRO A 49 11.32 -4.66 -19.13
CA PRO A 49 11.74 -5.37 -20.33
C PRO A 49 12.72 -4.59 -21.20
N THR A 50 12.85 -3.28 -21.01
CA THR A 50 13.81 -2.43 -21.73
C THR A 50 15.15 -2.27 -21.02
N TYR A 51 15.25 -2.78 -19.79
CA TYR A 51 16.46 -2.73 -18.98
C TYR A 51 17.26 -4.03 -19.08
N THR A 52 18.55 -3.91 -19.37
CA THR A 52 19.46 -5.06 -19.34
C THR A 52 20.37 -4.91 -18.11
N PRO A 53 20.21 -5.78 -17.10
CA PRO A 53 21.04 -5.73 -15.91
C PRO A 53 22.51 -6.04 -16.24
N SER A 54 23.43 -5.47 -15.48
CA SER A 54 24.83 -5.86 -15.57
C SER A 54 25.02 -7.28 -15.02
N ALA A 55 26.08 -7.97 -15.46
CA ALA A 55 26.36 -9.36 -15.07
C ALA A 55 26.52 -9.56 -13.54
N ASN A 56 26.76 -8.50 -12.79
CA ASN A 56 26.98 -8.51 -11.33
C ASN A 56 25.76 -8.07 -10.51
N GLU A 57 24.64 -7.72 -11.15
CA GLU A 57 23.42 -7.36 -10.41
C GLU A 57 22.69 -8.60 -9.94
N PRO A 58 22.47 -8.78 -8.63
CA PRO A 58 21.71 -9.90 -8.13
C PRO A 58 20.25 -9.79 -8.55
N GLU A 59 19.68 -10.89 -8.99
CA GLU A 59 18.25 -10.99 -9.19
C GLU A 59 17.53 -10.90 -7.84
N THR A 60 16.62 -9.94 -7.72
CA THR A 60 15.84 -9.74 -6.51
C THR A 60 14.41 -10.22 -6.69
N PHE A 61 13.72 -10.49 -5.60
CA PHE A 61 12.31 -10.88 -5.59
C PHE A 61 11.43 -9.89 -6.40
N ILE A 62 11.70 -8.59 -6.28
CA ILE A 62 10.94 -7.54 -6.96
C ILE A 62 11.33 -7.33 -8.43
N SER A 63 12.43 -7.91 -8.89
CA SER A 63 12.83 -7.89 -10.31
C SER A 63 12.08 -8.92 -11.15
N ASN A 64 11.35 -9.86 -10.55
CA ASN A 64 10.54 -10.83 -11.23
C ASN A 64 9.29 -10.18 -11.85
N PRO A 65 8.94 -10.46 -13.12
CA PRO A 65 7.73 -9.93 -13.76
C PRO A 65 6.45 -10.20 -12.98
N ALA A 66 6.36 -11.34 -12.32
CA ALA A 66 5.21 -11.73 -11.51
C ALA A 66 4.97 -10.81 -10.31
N PHE A 67 5.98 -10.06 -9.86
CA PHE A 67 5.85 -9.13 -8.74
C PHE A 67 4.81 -8.04 -9.01
N MET A 68 4.90 -7.40 -10.17
CA MET A 68 3.95 -6.32 -10.52
C MET A 68 2.53 -6.85 -10.71
N GLU A 69 2.39 -8.03 -11.32
CA GLU A 69 1.09 -8.68 -11.49
C GLU A 69 0.46 -9.03 -10.15
N TRP A 70 1.24 -9.61 -9.25
CA TRP A 70 0.78 -9.92 -7.89
C TRP A 70 0.38 -8.66 -7.13
N HIS A 71 1.16 -7.60 -7.26
CA HIS A 71 0.90 -6.33 -6.59
C HIS A 71 -0.40 -5.68 -7.07
N ASP A 72 -0.64 -5.68 -8.38
CA ASP A 72 -1.90 -5.22 -8.96
C ASP A 72 -3.09 -6.09 -8.51
N ALA A 73 -2.93 -7.39 -8.49
CA ALA A 73 -3.97 -8.32 -8.06
C ALA A 73 -4.37 -8.08 -6.59
N ARG A 74 -3.38 -7.87 -5.72
CA ARG A 74 -3.64 -7.53 -4.31
C ARG A 74 -4.40 -6.21 -4.17
N ALA A 75 -3.98 -5.19 -4.87
CA ALA A 75 -4.64 -3.88 -4.85
C ALA A 75 -6.07 -3.95 -5.38
N LYS A 76 -6.33 -4.73 -6.41
CA LYS A 76 -7.68 -4.98 -6.93
C LYS A 76 -8.54 -5.74 -5.92
N SER A 77 -7.99 -6.75 -5.27
CA SER A 77 -8.70 -7.54 -4.28
C SER A 77 -9.16 -6.69 -3.09
N TYR A 78 -8.28 -5.86 -2.54
CA TYR A 78 -8.64 -4.97 -1.44
C TYR A 78 -9.51 -3.79 -1.89
N GLY A 79 -9.31 -3.28 -3.09
CA GLY A 79 -10.19 -2.28 -3.69
C GLY A 79 -11.62 -2.77 -3.81
N TYR A 80 -11.81 -3.99 -4.29
CA TYR A 80 -13.14 -4.60 -4.40
C TYR A 80 -13.89 -4.61 -3.06
N ARG A 81 -13.20 -4.90 -1.96
CA ARG A 81 -13.80 -4.94 -0.61
C ARG A 81 -14.35 -3.61 -0.13
N ILE A 82 -13.85 -2.51 -0.65
CA ILE A 82 -14.29 -1.15 -0.29
C ILE A 82 -15.03 -0.44 -1.43
N GLY A 83 -15.33 -1.16 -2.52
CA GLY A 83 -16.01 -0.59 -3.68
C GLY A 83 -15.14 0.35 -4.53
N ALA A 84 -13.82 0.18 -4.47
CA ALA A 84 -12.84 0.93 -5.25
C ALA A 84 -12.18 0.04 -6.29
N THR A 85 -11.56 0.65 -7.31
CA THR A 85 -10.78 -0.10 -8.31
C THR A 85 -9.50 -0.65 -7.71
N PHE A 86 -8.80 0.15 -6.91
CA PHE A 86 -7.57 -0.23 -6.22
C PHE A 86 -7.62 0.22 -4.76
N GLY A 87 -7.24 -0.68 -3.86
CA GLY A 87 -7.14 -0.42 -2.43
C GLY A 87 -5.77 -0.77 -1.90
N GLU A 88 -5.26 0.04 -0.98
CA GLU A 88 -4.03 -0.23 -0.26
C GLU A 88 -4.34 -0.62 1.18
N PRO A 89 -3.96 -1.85 1.58
CA PRO A 89 -4.24 -2.34 2.93
C PRO A 89 -3.21 -1.88 3.94
N PHE A 90 -3.68 -1.54 5.13
CA PHE A 90 -2.85 -1.17 6.27
C PHE A 90 -3.32 -1.88 7.53
N LEU A 91 -2.41 -2.03 8.45
CA LEU A 91 -2.70 -2.50 9.81
C LEU A 91 -2.41 -1.37 10.80
N TYR A 92 -3.39 -1.06 11.62
CA TYR A 92 -3.29 -0.07 12.68
C TYR A 92 -3.28 -0.77 14.04
N HIS A 93 -2.15 -0.72 14.74
CA HIS A 93 -1.91 -1.47 15.96
C HIS A 93 -2.02 -0.65 17.25
N GLN A 94 -2.30 0.62 17.15
CA GLN A 94 -2.18 1.53 18.31
C GLN A 94 -3.32 1.39 19.33
N GLY A 95 -3.93 0.24 19.38
CA GLY A 95 -5.01 -0.06 20.31
C GLY A 95 -6.38 0.40 19.84
N PRO A 96 -7.38 0.35 20.71
CA PRO A 96 -8.74 0.71 20.32
C PRO A 96 -8.84 2.21 19.97
N ILE A 97 -9.59 2.52 18.92
CA ILE A 97 -9.93 3.89 18.55
C ILE A 97 -10.99 4.39 19.53
N GLY A 98 -10.69 5.49 20.23
CA GLY A 98 -11.66 6.14 21.11
C GLY A 98 -12.60 7.03 20.32
N THR A 99 -13.89 6.94 20.63
CA THR A 99 -14.90 7.88 20.13
C THR A 99 -16.02 8.07 21.16
N ASN A 100 -16.55 9.26 21.22
CA ASN A 100 -17.75 9.56 21.98
C ASN A 100 -18.99 9.73 21.08
N ASP A 101 -18.82 9.57 19.77
CA ASP A 101 -19.90 9.68 18.79
C ASP A 101 -19.68 8.67 17.65
N LEU A 102 -20.11 7.45 17.91
CA LEU A 102 -20.02 6.36 16.94
C LEU A 102 -20.80 6.66 15.66
N VAL A 103 -21.95 7.31 15.77
CA VAL A 103 -22.82 7.61 14.63
C VAL A 103 -22.13 8.58 13.68
N SER A 104 -21.53 9.66 14.19
CA SER A 104 -20.76 10.59 13.37
C SER A 104 -19.54 9.92 12.71
N MET A 105 -18.84 9.07 13.45
CA MET A 105 -17.71 8.34 12.93
C MET A 105 -18.10 7.42 11.76
N LEU A 106 -19.28 6.80 11.82
CA LEU A 106 -19.79 5.88 10.81
C LEU A 106 -20.58 6.53 9.69
N ARG A 107 -20.84 7.83 9.76
CA ARG A 107 -21.61 8.57 8.74
C ARG A 107 -20.87 8.79 7.43
N LYS A 108 -19.58 8.56 7.36
CA LYS A 108 -18.87 8.63 6.07
C LYS A 108 -19.55 7.69 5.09
N GLU A 109 -19.92 8.23 3.93
CA GLU A 109 -20.46 7.41 2.86
C GLU A 109 -19.50 6.29 2.55
N ARG A 110 -20.03 5.07 2.61
CA ARG A 110 -19.25 3.94 2.14
C ARG A 110 -19.23 3.98 0.62
N PRO A 111 -18.07 3.81 -0.01
CA PRO A 111 -17.99 3.70 -1.48
C PRO A 111 -18.74 2.45 -1.96
N PHE A 112 -19.05 1.53 -1.06
CA PHE A 112 -19.70 0.29 -1.30
C PHE A 112 -21.14 0.33 -0.79
N ARG A 113 -22.10 0.26 -1.66
CA ARG A 113 -23.52 0.17 -1.32
C ARG A 113 -24.18 -1.03 -1.99
#